data_ad7a05777d351a6e34f80ea95f5cd1b8
#
_entry.id   ad7a05777d351a6e34f80ea95f5cd1b8
#
_cell.length_a   1.000
_cell.length_b   1.000
_cell.length_c   1.000
_cell.angle_alpha   90.00
_cell.angle_beta   90.00
_cell.angle_gamma   90.00
#
_symmetry.space_group_name_H-M   'P 1'
#
loop_
_entity.id
_entity.type
_entity.pdbx_description
1 polymer ?
#
loop_
_entity_poly.entity_id
_entity_poly.type
_entity_poly.pdbx_seq_one_letter_code
_entity_poly.pdbx_strand_id
1 'polypeptide(L)'
;MKILIIEDEENLLFLTKKELEKEGYQVDFATNLKQAVDKIISSSYDCILLDIMLPDGNGLQILKTLKNIEREDSVIILSAKDSIDDKVIGLNLGADDYLAKPYHIAELSARIKTIIRRKNPTNKNGCFGNVCILSNEKKVLVDNQEIILKKKEFEILEFFSNRMNRLID
;
A
#
# COMPACT_ATOMS: atom_id res chain seq x y z
N MET A 1 2.77 -8.56 -1.91
CA MET A 1 2.49 -7.26 -1.31
C MET A 1 2.27 -7.44 0.16
N LYS A 2 2.90 -6.60 0.99
CA LYS A 2 2.91 -6.74 2.45
C LYS A 2 2.10 -5.62 3.10
N ILE A 3 1.11 -5.98 3.92
CA ILE A 3 0.21 -5.05 4.62
C ILE A 3 0.44 -5.17 6.13
N LEU A 4 0.47 -4.04 6.83
CA LEU A 4 0.41 -4.01 8.30
C LEU A 4 -0.98 -3.52 8.73
N ILE A 5 -1.65 -4.28 9.59
CA ILE A 5 -2.90 -3.87 10.24
C ILE A 5 -2.57 -3.46 11.68
N ILE A 6 -2.94 -2.24 12.06
CA ILE A 6 -2.79 -1.71 13.42
C ILE A 6 -4.20 -1.49 13.96
N GLU A 7 -4.66 -2.42 14.80
CA GLU A 7 -6.04 -2.51 15.27
C GLU A 7 -6.06 -3.28 16.60
N ASP A 8 -6.71 -2.77 17.63
CA ASP A 8 -6.80 -3.42 18.93
C ASP A 8 -8.05 -4.30 19.07
N GLU A 9 -9.08 -4.09 18.25
CA GLU A 9 -10.27 -4.94 18.24
C GLU A 9 -9.98 -6.29 17.54
N GLU A 10 -9.80 -7.35 18.32
CA GLU A 10 -9.38 -8.66 17.84
C GLU A 10 -10.29 -9.24 16.75
N ASN A 11 -11.61 -9.08 16.89
CA ASN A 11 -12.57 -9.61 15.91
C ASN A 11 -12.42 -8.92 14.54
N LEU A 12 -12.33 -7.59 14.55
CA LEU A 12 -12.16 -6.80 13.34
C LEU A 12 -10.81 -7.09 12.69
N LEU A 13 -9.75 -7.14 13.49
CA LEU A 13 -8.40 -7.52 13.07
C LEU A 13 -8.40 -8.89 12.37
N PHE A 14 -8.98 -9.91 13.01
CA PHE A 14 -9.02 -11.27 12.48
C PHE A 14 -9.78 -11.34 11.15
N LEU A 15 -10.96 -10.72 11.08
CA LEU A 15 -11.78 -10.70 9.86
C LEU A 15 -11.04 -9.99 8.72
N THR A 16 -10.50 -8.80 8.99
CA THR A 16 -9.78 -8.00 7.98
C THR A 16 -8.55 -8.74 7.48
N LYS A 17 -7.75 -9.30 8.39
CA LYS A 17 -6.58 -10.11 8.05
C LYS A 17 -6.94 -11.28 7.15
N LYS A 18 -7.93 -12.08 7.54
CA LYS A 18 -8.39 -13.27 6.79
C LYS A 18 -8.81 -12.93 5.37
N GLU A 19 -9.57 -11.84 5.19
CA GLU A 19 -10.03 -11.45 3.86
C GLU A 19 -8.88 -10.93 2.98
N LEU A 20 -7.95 -10.15 3.53
CA LEU A 20 -6.78 -9.68 2.79
C LEU A 20 -5.83 -10.83 2.43
N GLU A 21 -5.64 -11.81 3.31
CA GLU A 21 -4.85 -13.01 3.02
C GLU A 21 -5.47 -13.84 1.87
N LYS A 22 -6.80 -13.95 1.78
CA LYS A 22 -7.49 -14.58 0.65
C LYS A 22 -7.23 -13.87 -0.68
N GLU A 23 -7.02 -12.56 -0.64
CA GLU A 23 -6.66 -11.77 -1.82
C GLU A 23 -5.17 -11.87 -2.18
N GLY A 24 -4.39 -12.67 -1.45
CA GLY A 24 -2.97 -12.93 -1.71
C GLY A 24 -2.01 -11.90 -1.09
N TYR A 25 -2.47 -11.07 -0.15
CA TYR A 25 -1.58 -10.19 0.61
C TYR A 25 -0.87 -10.97 1.72
N GLN A 26 0.37 -10.61 2.00
CA GLN A 26 1.06 -10.99 3.22
C GLN A 26 0.68 -9.99 4.30
N VAL A 27 0.09 -10.44 5.40
CA VAL A 27 -0.47 -9.56 6.43
C VAL A 27 0.23 -9.74 7.76
N ASP A 28 0.89 -8.68 8.22
CA ASP A 28 1.34 -8.52 9.60
C ASP A 28 0.29 -7.71 10.38
N PHE A 29 0.33 -7.78 11.72
CA PHE A 29 -0.56 -7.01 12.57
C PHE A 29 0.11 -6.52 13.85
N ALA A 30 -0.44 -5.45 14.42
CA ALA A 30 -0.10 -4.92 15.74
C ALA A 30 -1.40 -4.53 16.46
N THR A 31 -1.47 -4.77 17.77
CA THR A 31 -2.66 -4.48 18.59
C THR A 31 -2.46 -3.24 19.48
N ASN A 32 -1.32 -2.58 19.38
CA ASN A 32 -1.01 -1.37 20.13
C ASN A 32 0.09 -0.56 19.41
N LEU A 33 0.27 0.68 19.86
CA LEU A 33 1.20 1.62 19.25
C LEU A 33 2.66 1.12 19.32
N LYS A 34 3.07 0.56 20.46
CA LYS A 34 4.44 0.07 20.66
C LYS A 34 4.78 -1.03 19.66
N GLN A 35 3.94 -2.06 19.53
CA GLN A 35 4.13 -3.13 18.55
C GLN A 35 4.15 -2.59 17.11
N ALA A 36 3.29 -1.61 16.81
CA ALA A 36 3.24 -0.99 15.50
C ALA A 36 4.56 -0.29 15.16
N VAL A 37 5.11 0.50 16.09
CA VAL A 37 6.40 1.18 15.91
C VAL A 37 7.53 0.17 15.70
N ASP A 38 7.62 -0.88 16.54
CA ASP A 38 8.65 -1.93 16.40
C ASP A 38 8.61 -2.60 15.04
N LYS A 39 7.41 -2.90 14.52
CA LYS A 39 7.22 -3.49 13.19
C LYS A 39 7.59 -2.53 12.06
N ILE A 40 7.21 -1.27 12.16
CA ILE A 40 7.55 -0.24 11.19
C ILE A 40 9.06 -0.04 11.12
N ILE A 41 9.77 -0.04 12.24
CA ILE A 41 11.24 0.11 12.25
C ILE A 41 11.91 -1.12 11.63
N SER A 42 11.39 -2.33 11.87
CA SER A 42 12.01 -3.58 11.43
C SER A 42 11.65 -4.01 10.01
N SER A 43 10.57 -3.50 9.42
CA SER A 43 10.06 -3.96 8.13
C SER A 43 9.40 -2.82 7.35
N SER A 44 9.37 -2.93 6.02
CA SER A 44 8.60 -2.05 5.14
C SER A 44 7.28 -2.69 4.72
N TYR A 45 6.28 -1.85 4.47
CA TYR A 45 4.94 -2.27 4.07
C TYR A 45 4.48 -1.51 2.82
N ASP A 46 3.76 -2.21 1.95
CA ASP A 46 3.14 -1.56 0.78
C ASP A 46 1.94 -0.70 1.20
N CYS A 47 1.26 -1.10 2.29
CA CYS A 47 0.16 -0.35 2.89
C CYS A 47 0.07 -0.63 4.40
N ILE A 48 -0.24 0.39 5.18
CA ILE A 48 -0.52 0.32 6.62
C ILE A 48 -1.99 0.70 6.82
N LEU A 49 -2.76 -0.17 7.46
CA LEU A 49 -4.11 0.09 7.93
C LEU A 49 -4.02 0.52 9.39
N LEU A 50 -4.43 1.74 9.70
CA LEU A 50 -4.15 2.37 10.98
C LEU A 50 -5.44 2.77 11.70
N ASP A 51 -5.75 2.13 12.83
CA ASP A 51 -6.70 2.72 13.77
C ASP A 51 -6.06 3.86 14.55
N ILE A 52 -6.84 4.93 14.75
CA ILE A 52 -6.42 6.09 15.55
C ILE A 52 -6.50 5.77 17.04
N MET A 53 -7.50 4.99 17.47
CA MET A 53 -7.77 4.73 18.87
C MET A 53 -7.10 3.43 19.29
N LEU A 54 -5.88 3.54 19.86
CA LEU A 54 -5.13 2.40 20.38
C LEU A 54 -5.07 2.46 21.91
N PRO A 55 -4.94 1.32 22.60
CA PRO A 55 -5.00 1.24 24.07
C PRO A 55 -3.85 1.98 24.75
N ASP A 56 -2.71 2.13 24.07
CA ASP A 56 -1.49 2.76 24.60
C ASP A 56 -1.18 4.13 24.01
N GLY A 57 -2.08 4.68 23.15
CA GLY A 57 -1.87 5.99 22.59
C GLY A 57 -2.68 6.33 21.34
N ASN A 58 -2.37 7.47 20.74
CA ASN A 58 -3.01 7.94 19.53
C ASN A 58 -2.27 7.40 18.28
N GLY A 59 -2.93 6.60 17.46
CA GLY A 59 -2.38 6.01 16.24
C GLY A 59 -1.79 7.04 15.25
N LEU A 60 -2.24 8.29 15.26
CA LEU A 60 -1.66 9.35 14.42
C LEU A 60 -0.16 9.59 14.68
N GLN A 61 0.38 9.10 15.82
CA GLN A 61 1.83 9.11 16.06
C GLN A 61 2.60 8.28 15.05
N ILE A 62 1.98 7.25 14.48
CA ILE A 62 2.58 6.41 13.43
C ILE A 62 2.94 7.26 12.19
N LEU A 63 2.04 8.17 11.78
CA LEU A 63 2.31 9.07 10.65
C LEU A 63 3.52 9.97 10.92
N LYS A 64 3.65 10.48 12.14
CA LYS A 64 4.81 11.28 12.55
C LYS A 64 6.09 10.44 12.59
N THR A 65 5.99 9.19 13.06
CA THR A 65 7.12 8.24 13.09
C THR A 65 7.61 7.96 11.67
N LEU A 66 6.72 7.60 10.74
CA LEU A 66 7.06 7.35 9.33
C LEU A 66 7.75 8.56 8.71
N LYS A 67 7.24 9.76 8.94
CA LYS A 67 7.85 11.00 8.44
C LYS A 67 9.24 11.24 9.01
N ASN A 68 9.44 10.98 10.30
CA ASN A 68 10.73 11.18 10.97
C ASN A 68 11.83 10.22 10.49
N ILE A 69 11.45 9.02 10.06
CA ILE A 69 12.37 8.02 9.51
C ILE A 69 12.41 8.04 7.97
N GLU A 70 11.85 9.07 7.35
CA GLU A 70 11.84 9.31 5.90
C GLU A 70 11.24 8.13 5.10
N ARG A 71 10.20 7.50 5.64
CA ARG A 71 9.52 6.38 4.97
C ARG A 71 8.26 6.83 4.26
N GLU A 72 8.03 6.21 3.09
CA GLU A 72 6.89 6.48 2.22
C GLU A 72 5.87 5.33 2.20
N ASP A 73 5.73 4.57 3.30
CA ASP A 73 4.68 3.55 3.37
C ASP A 73 3.31 4.20 3.20
N SER A 74 2.43 3.58 2.42
CA SER A 74 1.07 4.11 2.28
C SER A 74 0.27 3.86 3.54
N VAL A 75 -0.51 4.85 3.97
CA VAL A 75 -1.34 4.73 5.17
C VAL A 75 -2.80 5.02 4.86
N ILE A 76 -3.67 4.06 5.21
CA ILE A 76 -5.13 4.25 5.26
C ILE A 76 -5.54 4.32 6.72
N ILE A 77 -6.13 5.43 7.14
CA ILE A 77 -6.70 5.54 8.48
C ILE A 77 -8.05 4.83 8.51
N LEU A 78 -8.25 3.99 9.53
CA LEU A 78 -9.52 3.33 9.84
C LEU A 78 -9.99 3.87 11.20
N SER A 79 -11.12 4.58 11.26
CA SER A 79 -11.53 5.19 12.51
C SER A 79 -13.05 5.29 12.67
N ALA A 80 -13.52 5.13 13.91
CA ALA A 80 -14.91 5.43 14.29
C ALA A 80 -15.22 6.93 14.28
N LYS A 81 -14.19 7.79 14.27
CA LYS A 81 -14.36 9.23 14.14
C LYS A 81 -14.70 9.58 12.70
N ASP A 82 -15.87 10.17 12.51
CA ASP A 82 -16.38 10.49 11.16
C ASP A 82 -16.48 12.00 10.90
N SER A 83 -15.96 12.83 11.82
CA SER A 83 -15.97 14.27 11.62
C SER A 83 -15.07 14.69 10.45
N ILE A 84 -15.46 15.74 9.76
CA ILE A 84 -14.66 16.31 8.66
C ILE A 84 -13.29 16.75 9.19
N ASP A 85 -13.25 17.32 10.40
CA ASP A 85 -12.01 17.79 11.00
C ASP A 85 -11.01 16.66 11.28
N ASP A 86 -11.47 15.52 11.82
CA ASP A 86 -10.59 14.35 12.04
C ASP A 86 -10.02 13.80 10.73
N LYS A 87 -10.83 13.76 9.67
CA LYS A 87 -10.38 13.34 8.32
C LYS A 87 -9.31 14.29 7.76
N VAL A 88 -9.56 15.60 7.86
CA VAL A 88 -8.62 16.64 7.39
C VAL A 88 -7.30 16.56 8.16
N ILE A 89 -7.35 16.37 9.48
CA ILE A 89 -6.14 16.23 10.31
C ILE A 89 -5.34 15.01 9.87
N GLY A 90 -5.96 13.85 9.71
CA GLY A 90 -5.29 12.62 9.32
C GLY A 90 -4.60 12.74 7.95
N LEU A 91 -5.32 13.27 6.96
CA LEU A 91 -4.78 13.48 5.61
C LEU A 91 -3.64 14.51 5.58
N ASN A 92 -3.76 15.62 6.32
CA ASN A 92 -2.70 16.63 6.43
C ASN A 92 -1.44 16.10 7.14
N LEU A 93 -1.56 15.10 8.00
CA LEU A 93 -0.43 14.43 8.64
C LEU A 93 0.29 13.46 7.71
N GLY A 94 -0.27 13.19 6.51
CA GLY A 94 0.35 12.37 5.48
C GLY A 94 -0.29 11.00 5.27
N ALA A 95 -1.52 10.77 5.75
CA ALA A 95 -2.28 9.59 5.35
C ALA A 95 -2.72 9.72 3.87
N ASP A 96 -2.70 8.59 3.15
CA ASP A 96 -3.11 8.52 1.74
C ASP A 96 -4.63 8.45 1.56
N ASP A 97 -5.33 7.91 2.56
CA ASP A 97 -6.80 7.81 2.56
C ASP A 97 -7.35 7.69 4.00
N TYR A 98 -8.66 7.85 4.12
CA TYR A 98 -9.40 7.74 5.36
C TYR A 98 -10.70 6.96 5.13
N LEU A 99 -10.96 5.93 5.94
CA LEU A 99 -12.15 5.10 5.88
C LEU A 99 -12.83 5.04 7.25
N ALA A 100 -14.09 5.47 7.32
CA ALA A 100 -14.86 5.45 8.56
C ALA A 100 -15.30 4.01 8.93
N LYS A 101 -15.25 3.67 10.20
CA LYS A 101 -15.84 2.46 10.78
C LYS A 101 -17.34 2.70 11.09
N PRO A 102 -18.24 1.74 10.83
CA PRO A 102 -17.99 0.42 10.22
C PRO A 102 -17.83 0.51 8.69
N TYR A 103 -16.95 -0.32 8.13
CA TYR A 103 -16.68 -0.38 6.68
C TYR A 103 -16.92 -1.78 6.11
N HIS A 104 -17.17 -1.84 4.81
CA HIS A 104 -17.20 -3.09 4.07
C HIS A 104 -15.78 -3.48 3.62
N ILE A 105 -15.41 -4.74 3.78
CA ILE A 105 -14.09 -5.24 3.36
C ILE A 105 -13.85 -5.00 1.86
N ALA A 106 -14.88 -5.13 1.03
CA ALA A 106 -14.77 -4.84 -0.41
C ALA A 106 -14.36 -3.38 -0.69
N GLU A 107 -14.85 -2.41 0.11
CA GLU A 107 -14.45 -1.01 0.00
C GLU A 107 -12.99 -0.83 0.40
N LEU A 108 -12.60 -1.38 1.56
CA LEU A 108 -11.21 -1.33 2.03
C LEU A 108 -10.25 -1.92 0.98
N SER A 109 -10.56 -3.09 0.43
CA SER A 109 -9.77 -3.74 -0.61
C SER A 109 -9.63 -2.87 -1.87
N ALA A 110 -10.71 -2.23 -2.33
CA ALA A 110 -10.67 -1.33 -3.48
C ALA A 110 -9.76 -0.10 -3.23
N ARG A 111 -9.78 0.46 -2.02
CA ARG A 111 -8.92 1.58 -1.61
C ARG A 111 -7.45 1.16 -1.54
N ILE A 112 -7.14 0.02 -0.92
CA ILE A 112 -5.80 -0.55 -0.88
C ILE A 112 -5.24 -0.71 -2.30
N LYS A 113 -5.99 -1.35 -3.20
CA LYS A 113 -5.59 -1.53 -4.62
C LYS A 113 -5.31 -0.20 -5.32
N THR A 114 -6.12 0.81 -5.05
CA THR A 114 -5.99 2.14 -5.65
C THR A 114 -4.72 2.84 -5.19
N ILE A 115 -4.42 2.81 -3.88
CA ILE A 115 -3.26 3.44 -3.29
C ILE A 115 -1.97 2.75 -3.75
N ILE A 116 -1.92 1.43 -3.67
CA ILE A 116 -0.78 0.63 -4.12
C ILE A 116 -0.49 0.88 -5.61
N ARG A 117 -1.54 0.97 -6.44
CA ARG A 117 -1.39 1.29 -7.87
C ARG A 117 -0.82 2.69 -8.10
N ARG A 118 -1.16 3.69 -7.27
CA ARG A 118 -0.62 5.05 -7.38
C ARG A 118 0.87 5.12 -7.02
N LYS A 119 1.29 4.37 -6.00
CA LYS A 119 2.71 4.31 -5.58
C LYS A 119 3.58 3.43 -6.48
N ASN A 120 2.99 2.43 -7.12
CA ASN A 120 3.67 1.59 -8.10
C ASN A 120 3.14 1.92 -9.51
N PRO A 121 3.54 3.04 -10.11
CA PRO A 121 3.12 3.40 -11.46
C PRO A 121 3.61 2.41 -12.52
N THR A 122 4.50 1.48 -12.14
CA THR A 122 5.03 0.40 -12.99
C THR A 122 3.97 -0.60 -13.48
N ASN A 123 2.72 -0.54 -13.00
CA ASN A 123 1.61 -1.31 -13.58
C ASN A 123 0.85 -0.57 -14.70
N LYS A 124 1.36 0.53 -15.18
CA LYS A 124 0.84 1.21 -16.38
C LYS A 124 2.01 1.71 -17.21
N ASN A 125 2.19 1.08 -18.38
CA ASN A 125 3.00 1.63 -19.46
C ASN A 125 4.33 2.22 -18.98
N GLY A 126 5.22 1.36 -18.45
CA GLY A 126 6.56 1.78 -18.03
C GLY A 126 7.33 2.24 -19.26
N CYS A 127 7.56 3.54 -19.41
CA CYS A 127 8.46 4.04 -20.43
C CYS A 127 9.84 4.26 -19.81
N PHE A 128 10.86 3.67 -20.42
CA PHE A 128 12.27 3.79 -20.04
C PHE A 128 13.03 4.34 -21.24
N GLY A 129 13.29 5.64 -21.26
CA GLY A 129 13.81 6.30 -22.43
C GLY A 129 12.83 6.21 -23.60
N ASN A 130 13.25 5.56 -24.68
CA ASN A 130 12.42 5.34 -25.87
C ASN A 130 11.63 4.03 -25.87
N VAL A 131 11.75 3.19 -24.82
CA VAL A 131 11.05 1.90 -24.69
C VAL A 131 9.85 2.04 -23.75
N CYS A 132 8.64 1.76 -24.23
CA CYS A 132 7.41 1.75 -23.43
C CYS A 132 6.84 0.32 -23.37
N ILE A 133 6.61 -0.20 -22.17
CA ILE A 133 6.01 -1.53 -21.95
C ILE A 133 4.56 -1.34 -21.55
N LEU A 134 3.64 -1.80 -22.38
CA LEU A 134 2.20 -1.75 -22.18
C LEU A 134 1.71 -3.09 -21.60
N SER A 135 1.88 -3.28 -20.28
CA SER A 135 1.59 -4.57 -19.62
C SER A 135 0.15 -5.04 -19.80
N ASN A 136 -0.82 -4.13 -19.81
CA ASN A 136 -2.23 -4.47 -20.01
C ASN A 136 -2.53 -4.97 -21.43
N GLU A 137 -1.79 -4.49 -22.43
CA GLU A 137 -1.95 -4.87 -23.85
C GLU A 137 -0.96 -5.92 -24.28
N LYS A 138 0.00 -6.29 -23.40
CA LYS A 138 1.15 -7.18 -23.69
C LYS A 138 1.96 -6.71 -24.88
N LYS A 139 2.16 -5.40 -24.99
CA LYS A 139 2.87 -4.75 -26.09
C LYS A 139 4.09 -4.00 -25.59
N VAL A 140 5.08 -3.89 -26.45
CA VAL A 140 6.27 -3.06 -26.24
C VAL A 140 6.38 -2.10 -27.42
N LEU A 141 6.58 -0.82 -27.08
CA LEU A 141 6.84 0.22 -28.08
C LEU A 141 8.29 0.67 -27.93
N VAL A 142 8.99 0.84 -29.03
CA VAL A 142 10.30 1.48 -29.09
C VAL A 142 10.19 2.63 -30.12
N ASP A 143 10.52 3.84 -29.70
CA ASP A 143 10.32 5.05 -30.52
C ASP A 143 8.89 5.17 -31.08
N ASN A 144 7.87 4.82 -30.26
CA ASN A 144 6.45 4.76 -30.62
C ASN A 144 6.08 3.70 -31.69
N GLN A 145 6.99 2.78 -32.03
CA GLN A 145 6.70 1.66 -32.94
C GLN A 145 6.51 0.38 -32.12
N GLU A 146 5.47 -0.40 -32.42
CA GLU A 146 5.19 -1.67 -31.75
C GLU A 146 6.23 -2.71 -32.16
N ILE A 147 6.89 -3.33 -31.16
CA ILE A 147 7.78 -4.46 -31.34
C ILE A 147 7.05 -5.73 -30.89
N ILE A 148 6.97 -6.71 -31.79
CA ILE A 148 6.35 -8.00 -31.51
C ILE A 148 7.35 -8.88 -30.75
N LEU A 149 7.06 -9.16 -29.47
CA LEU A 149 7.80 -10.08 -28.65
C LEU A 149 7.05 -11.41 -28.50
N LYS A 150 7.79 -12.51 -28.40
CA LYS A 150 7.21 -13.80 -27.99
C LYS A 150 6.78 -13.70 -26.52
N LYS A 151 5.79 -14.51 -26.14
CA LYS A 151 5.23 -14.50 -24.78
C LYS A 151 6.30 -14.53 -23.67
N LYS A 152 7.29 -15.42 -23.79
CA LYS A 152 8.39 -15.53 -22.81
C LYS A 152 9.31 -14.30 -22.77
N GLU A 153 9.56 -13.69 -23.92
CA GLU A 153 10.38 -12.49 -24.03
C GLU A 153 9.69 -11.31 -23.37
N PHE A 154 8.38 -11.18 -23.56
CA PHE A 154 7.57 -10.15 -22.88
C PHE A 154 7.56 -10.37 -21.37
N GLU A 155 7.33 -11.61 -20.89
CA GLU A 155 7.31 -11.96 -19.47
C GLU A 155 8.66 -11.64 -18.78
N ILE A 156 9.78 -11.90 -19.47
CA ILE A 156 11.13 -11.58 -18.99
C ILE A 156 11.32 -10.05 -18.90
N LEU A 157 10.96 -9.34 -19.96
CA LEU A 157 11.08 -7.88 -19.99
C LEU A 157 10.23 -7.21 -18.92
N GLU A 158 8.99 -7.65 -18.74
CA GLU A 158 8.07 -7.18 -17.71
C GLU A 158 8.63 -7.48 -16.30
N PHE A 159 9.19 -8.67 -16.09
CA PHE A 159 9.83 -9.05 -14.83
C PHE A 159 10.99 -8.12 -14.46
N PHE A 160 11.86 -7.80 -15.41
CA PHE A 160 12.99 -6.91 -15.17
C PHE A 160 12.53 -5.45 -15.02
N SER A 161 11.58 -4.98 -15.82
CA SER A 161 11.06 -3.61 -15.71
C SER A 161 10.46 -3.31 -14.34
N ASN A 162 9.76 -4.30 -13.75
CA ASN A 162 9.19 -4.21 -12.41
C ASN A 162 10.24 -4.23 -11.27
N ARG A 163 11.50 -4.52 -11.58
CA ARG A 163 12.60 -4.61 -10.60
C ARG A 163 13.74 -3.61 -10.83
N MET A 164 13.71 -2.81 -11.88
CA MET A 164 14.79 -1.88 -12.21
C MET A 164 15.11 -0.86 -11.09
N ASN A 165 14.14 -0.54 -10.23
CA ASN A 165 14.38 0.31 -9.06
C ASN A 165 14.81 -0.45 -7.79
N ARG A 166 15.05 -1.77 -7.85
CA ARG A 166 15.45 -2.62 -6.72
C ARG A 166 16.82 -3.31 -6.91
N LEU A 167 17.52 -3.02 -7.99
CA LEU A 167 18.77 -3.70 -8.38
C LEU A 167 20.02 -2.83 -8.23
N ILE A 168 20.00 -1.84 -7.36
CA ILE A 168 21.20 -1.10 -6.99
C ILE A 168 21.28 -1.10 -5.47
N ASP A 169 21.76 -2.24 -4.93
CA ASP A 169 22.68 -2.35 -3.80
C ASP A 169 23.34 -3.74 -3.86
#